data_a722f8f1b4865d1745b098f1c7955bb5
#
_entry.id   a722f8f1b4865d1745b098f1c7955bb5
#
_cell.length_a   1.000
_cell.length_b   1.000
_cell.length_c   1.000
_cell.angle_alpha   90.00
_cell.angle_beta   90.00
_cell.angle_gamma   90.00
#
_symmetry.space_group_name_H-M   'P 1'
#
loop_
_entity.id
_entity.type
_entity.pdbx_description
1 polymer ?
#
loop_
_entity_poly.entity_id
_entity_poly.type
_entity_poly.pdbx_seq_one_letter_code
_entity_poly.pdbx_strand_id
1 'polypeptide(L)'
;GSGSGINLSRLRSSQEQLSKGGYASGPVSFMRGADASAGTIKSGGKTRRAAKMVVLDIDHPDVDEFIWCKAKEERKARVLEQAGYDMSLDSPDWGSIQYQNANNSVRVTDDFMESVVEGKEWNLTARTDGSVVETVAARALLKDIAEASWQCADPGVQYDTTINQWHTSPNTGRINASNPCSEYMHVDDSACNLSSLNLMKFRKEDGEFDVPMFEHAVDVMFLAQEIIVGYSSYPTPEIGRNALKFRQLGLGYANLGALLMARGLPYDSD
;
A
#
# COMPACT_ATOMS: atom_id res chain seq x y z
N GLY A 1 -11.83 9.05 -4.59
CA GLY A 1 -10.42 9.26 -4.60
C GLY A 1 -9.73 9.06 -3.25
N SER A 2 -10.27 8.20 -2.38
CA SER A 2 -9.64 7.86 -1.11
C SER A 2 -8.86 6.55 -1.22
N GLY A 3 -7.68 6.47 -0.58
CA GLY A 3 -6.91 5.24 -0.43
C GLY A 3 -7.29 4.51 0.85
N SER A 4 -7.15 3.19 0.88
CA SER A 4 -7.29 2.39 2.10
C SER A 4 -6.25 1.28 2.12
N GLY A 5 -5.87 0.82 3.31
CA GLY A 5 -4.96 -0.30 3.47
C GLY A 5 -5.51 -1.32 4.45
N ILE A 6 -5.15 -2.58 4.27
CA ILE A 6 -5.57 -3.68 5.12
C ILE A 6 -4.48 -4.75 5.19
N ASN A 7 -4.24 -5.29 6.38
CA ASN A 7 -3.43 -6.48 6.56
C ASN A 7 -4.36 -7.71 6.65
N LEU A 8 -4.18 -8.66 5.76
CA LEU A 8 -4.99 -9.87 5.68
C LEU A 8 -4.38 -11.08 6.42
N SER A 9 -3.27 -10.90 7.11
CA SER A 9 -2.52 -12.00 7.74
C SER A 9 -3.26 -12.73 8.85
N ARG A 10 -4.32 -12.13 9.40
CA ARG A 10 -5.20 -12.79 10.38
C ARG A 10 -6.23 -13.74 9.77
N LEU A 11 -6.42 -13.70 8.46
CA LEU A 11 -7.29 -14.66 7.79
C LEU A 11 -6.61 -16.03 7.75
N ARG A 12 -7.39 -17.09 7.92
CA ARG A 12 -6.89 -18.45 7.78
C ARG A 12 -6.40 -18.72 6.37
N SER A 13 -5.34 -19.49 6.28
CA SER A 13 -4.82 -19.99 5.00
C SER A 13 -5.85 -20.84 4.26
N SER A 14 -5.77 -20.82 2.94
CA SER A 14 -6.53 -21.73 2.07
C SER A 14 -6.25 -23.22 2.34
N GLN A 15 -5.16 -23.53 3.06
CA GLN A 15 -4.77 -24.88 3.46
C GLN A 15 -5.36 -25.30 4.82
N GLU A 16 -5.95 -24.37 5.59
CA GLU A 16 -6.49 -24.64 6.92
C GLU A 16 -7.91 -25.19 6.84
N GLN A 17 -8.16 -26.28 7.57
CA GLN A 17 -9.46 -26.94 7.60
C GLN A 17 -10.49 -26.14 8.42
N LEU A 18 -11.74 -26.22 7.98
CA LEU A 18 -12.89 -25.67 8.69
C LEU A 18 -13.50 -26.72 9.63
N SER A 19 -14.04 -26.29 10.77
CA SER A 19 -14.63 -27.17 11.80
C SER A 19 -15.80 -28.04 11.29
N LYS A 20 -16.46 -27.63 10.21
CA LYS A 20 -17.57 -28.38 9.58
C LYS A 20 -17.15 -29.15 8.33
N GLY A 21 -15.86 -29.30 8.08
CA GLY A 21 -15.30 -29.91 6.87
C GLY A 21 -15.02 -28.89 5.75
N GLY A 22 -14.10 -29.23 4.83
CA GLY A 22 -13.61 -28.35 3.79
C GLY A 22 -12.47 -27.45 4.28
N TYR A 23 -12.03 -26.54 3.41
CA TYR A 23 -10.91 -25.65 3.63
C TYR A 23 -11.36 -24.18 3.64
N ALA A 24 -10.57 -23.32 4.28
CA ALA A 24 -10.78 -21.88 4.25
C ALA A 24 -10.52 -21.31 2.84
N SER A 25 -11.03 -20.11 2.57
CA SER A 25 -10.88 -19.49 1.23
C SER A 25 -9.52 -18.83 1.03
N GLY A 26 -8.81 -18.53 2.11
CA GLY A 26 -7.52 -17.82 2.10
C GLY A 26 -7.58 -16.31 1.81
N PRO A 27 -6.55 -15.57 2.18
CA PRO A 27 -6.50 -14.11 2.02
C PRO A 27 -6.56 -13.66 0.55
N VAL A 28 -5.95 -14.39 -0.38
CA VAL A 28 -5.93 -14.04 -1.81
C VAL A 28 -7.33 -14.09 -2.43
N SER A 29 -8.17 -15.03 -1.99
CA SER A 29 -9.58 -15.11 -2.40
C SER A 29 -10.38 -13.90 -1.89
N PHE A 30 -10.24 -13.52 -0.63
CA PHE A 30 -10.88 -12.32 -0.07
C PHE A 30 -10.38 -11.03 -0.72
N MET A 31 -9.09 -10.94 -1.00
CA MET A 31 -8.49 -9.81 -1.70
C MET A 31 -9.15 -9.56 -3.06
N ARG A 32 -9.50 -10.61 -3.79
CA ARG A 32 -10.17 -10.52 -5.10
C ARG A 32 -11.48 -9.71 -5.03
N GLY A 33 -12.31 -9.97 -4.02
CA GLY A 33 -13.55 -9.23 -3.81
C GLY A 33 -13.30 -7.75 -3.46
N ALA A 34 -12.29 -7.48 -2.62
CA ALA A 34 -11.92 -6.13 -2.23
C ALA A 34 -11.33 -5.34 -3.43
N ASP A 35 -10.52 -5.98 -4.25
CA ASP A 35 -9.94 -5.39 -5.47
C ASP A 35 -11.02 -5.05 -6.50
N ALA A 36 -11.93 -5.97 -6.79
CA ALA A 36 -13.06 -5.73 -7.70
C ALA A 36 -13.94 -4.57 -7.23
N SER A 37 -14.21 -4.47 -5.91
CA SER A 37 -14.95 -3.34 -5.33
C SER A 37 -14.22 -2.01 -5.55
N ALA A 38 -12.91 -1.96 -5.40
CA ALA A 38 -12.12 -0.76 -5.65
C ALA A 38 -12.19 -0.34 -7.13
N GLY A 39 -12.18 -1.29 -8.06
CA GLY A 39 -12.30 -1.04 -9.49
C GLY A 39 -13.66 -0.49 -9.92
N THR A 40 -14.74 -0.85 -9.21
CA THR A 40 -16.09 -0.43 -9.54
C THR A 40 -16.49 0.92 -8.93
N ILE A 41 -15.92 1.28 -7.78
CA ILE A 41 -16.28 2.50 -7.05
C ILE A 41 -15.44 3.68 -7.55
N LYS A 42 -16.10 4.61 -8.22
CA LYS A 42 -15.55 5.92 -8.61
C LYS A 42 -15.90 6.93 -7.54
N SER A 43 -14.98 7.24 -6.63
CA SER A 43 -15.23 8.20 -5.55
C SER A 43 -14.96 9.64 -5.99
N GLY A 44 -15.90 10.53 -5.68
CA GLY A 44 -15.71 11.99 -5.58
C GLY A 44 -15.27 12.76 -6.83
N GLY A 45 -15.19 12.14 -8.00
CA GLY A 45 -14.76 12.82 -9.20
C GLY A 45 -14.51 11.87 -10.39
N LYS A 46 -14.41 12.44 -11.57
CA LYS A 46 -14.26 11.69 -12.82
C LYS A 46 -12.87 11.06 -13.00
N THR A 47 -11.87 11.48 -12.23
CA THR A 47 -10.46 11.25 -12.55
C THR A 47 -9.69 10.36 -11.57
N ARG A 48 -10.20 10.09 -10.36
CA ARG A 48 -9.53 9.24 -9.38
C ARG A 48 -10.31 7.96 -9.10
N ARG A 49 -9.63 6.82 -9.30
CA ARG A 49 -10.09 5.51 -8.84
C ARG A 49 -9.79 5.36 -7.34
N ALA A 50 -10.55 4.52 -6.65
CA ALA A 50 -10.17 4.06 -5.33
C ALA A 50 -8.88 3.24 -5.43
N ALA A 51 -8.02 3.32 -4.43
CA ALA A 51 -6.78 2.55 -4.34
C ALA A 51 -6.75 1.78 -3.03
N LYS A 52 -6.14 0.59 -3.03
CA LYS A 52 -5.97 -0.25 -1.85
C LYS A 52 -4.52 -0.66 -1.70
N MET A 53 -4.08 -0.77 -0.44
CA MET A 53 -2.94 -1.57 -0.06
C MET A 53 -3.43 -2.86 0.58
N VAL A 54 -2.91 -3.98 0.11
CA VAL A 54 -3.11 -5.28 0.76
C VAL A 54 -1.75 -5.77 1.27
N VAL A 55 -1.69 -6.05 2.55
CA VAL A 55 -0.49 -6.54 3.21
C VAL A 55 -0.68 -7.99 3.63
N LEU A 56 0.35 -8.80 3.44
CA LEU A 56 0.43 -10.16 3.98
C LEU A 56 1.79 -10.37 4.64
N ASP A 57 1.80 -10.96 5.84
CA ASP A 57 3.01 -11.26 6.58
C ASP A 57 3.76 -12.43 5.94
N ILE A 58 5.08 -12.38 5.97
CA ILE A 58 5.98 -13.34 5.30
C ILE A 58 5.86 -14.78 5.83
N ASP A 59 5.31 -14.96 7.03
CA ASP A 59 5.11 -16.26 7.66
C ASP A 59 3.72 -16.88 7.36
N HIS A 60 2.90 -16.22 6.52
CA HIS A 60 1.58 -16.73 6.17
C HIS A 60 1.68 -17.90 5.20
N PRO A 61 0.92 -19.01 5.39
CA PRO A 61 1.00 -20.16 4.49
C PRO A 61 0.65 -19.88 3.03
N ASP A 62 -0.21 -18.87 2.76
CA ASP A 62 -0.58 -18.48 1.40
C ASP A 62 0.33 -17.39 0.80
N VAL A 63 1.51 -17.15 1.40
CA VAL A 63 2.39 -16.06 0.96
C VAL A 63 2.91 -16.25 -0.47
N ASP A 64 3.18 -17.50 -0.88
CA ASP A 64 3.61 -17.79 -2.25
C ASP A 64 2.51 -17.42 -3.27
N GLU A 65 1.28 -17.82 -3.01
CA GLU A 65 0.13 -17.44 -3.86
C GLU A 65 -0.03 -15.93 -3.94
N PHE A 66 0.12 -15.24 -2.81
CA PHE A 66 0.04 -13.78 -2.73
C PHE A 66 1.15 -13.08 -3.52
N ILE A 67 2.40 -13.56 -3.42
CA ILE A 67 3.54 -13.04 -4.17
C ILE A 67 3.27 -13.09 -5.68
N TRP A 68 2.79 -14.22 -6.15
CA TRP A 68 2.64 -14.48 -7.58
C TRP A 68 1.30 -14.08 -8.20
N CYS A 69 0.30 -13.69 -7.40
CA CYS A 69 -1.07 -13.49 -7.90
C CYS A 69 -1.15 -12.47 -9.06
N LYS A 70 -0.48 -11.32 -8.95
CA LYS A 70 -0.46 -10.30 -10.01
C LYS A 70 0.37 -10.71 -11.21
N ALA A 71 1.57 -11.26 -11.01
CA ALA A 71 2.41 -11.73 -12.11
C ALA A 71 1.72 -12.81 -12.95
N LYS A 72 0.92 -13.68 -12.32
CA LYS A 72 0.09 -14.67 -13.03
C LYS A 72 -0.99 -14.00 -13.89
N GLU A 73 -1.65 -12.98 -13.38
CA GLU A 73 -2.68 -12.22 -14.10
C GLU A 73 -2.08 -11.41 -15.26
N GLU A 74 -0.93 -10.78 -15.07
CA GLU A 74 -0.23 -10.07 -16.16
C GLU A 74 0.25 -11.01 -17.28
N ARG A 75 0.70 -12.21 -16.93
CA ARG A 75 1.01 -13.23 -17.94
C ARG A 75 -0.24 -13.64 -18.72
N LYS A 76 -1.38 -13.78 -18.05
CA LYS A 76 -2.67 -14.02 -18.71
C LYS A 76 -3.05 -12.88 -19.64
N ALA A 77 -2.89 -11.61 -19.25
CA ALA A 77 -3.16 -10.46 -20.10
C ALA A 77 -2.32 -10.50 -21.40
N ARG A 78 -1.03 -10.80 -21.30
CA ARG A 78 -0.16 -10.93 -22.49
C ARG A 78 -0.61 -12.04 -23.45
N VAL A 79 -1.10 -13.17 -22.94
CA VAL A 79 -1.66 -14.24 -23.77
C VAL A 79 -2.95 -13.82 -24.44
N LEU A 80 -3.83 -13.12 -23.72
CA LEU A 80 -5.08 -12.59 -24.28
C LEU A 80 -4.80 -11.55 -25.38
N GLU A 81 -3.83 -10.65 -25.18
CA GLU A 81 -3.39 -9.69 -26.19
C GLU A 81 -2.90 -10.39 -27.47
N GLN A 82 -2.08 -11.43 -27.34
CA GLN A 82 -1.65 -12.23 -28.47
C GLN A 82 -2.79 -12.96 -29.19
N ALA A 83 -3.88 -13.26 -28.47
CA ALA A 83 -5.10 -13.86 -29.01
C ALA A 83 -6.04 -12.82 -29.65
N GLY A 84 -5.71 -11.52 -29.61
CA GLY A 84 -6.45 -10.45 -30.26
C GLY A 84 -7.43 -9.67 -29.37
N TYR A 85 -7.39 -9.89 -28.03
CA TYR A 85 -8.15 -9.07 -27.10
C TYR A 85 -7.47 -7.70 -26.88
N ASP A 86 -8.27 -6.67 -26.64
CA ASP A 86 -7.73 -5.34 -26.32
C ASP A 86 -7.34 -5.25 -24.83
N MET A 87 -6.05 -5.40 -24.54
CA MET A 87 -5.50 -5.32 -23.18
C MET A 87 -5.06 -3.90 -22.80
N SER A 88 -5.56 -2.85 -23.47
CA SER A 88 -5.36 -1.47 -22.99
C SER A 88 -6.10 -1.23 -21.67
N LEU A 89 -5.54 -0.38 -20.79
CA LEU A 89 -6.02 -0.17 -19.41
C LEU A 89 -7.48 0.31 -19.31
N ASP A 90 -7.99 0.95 -20.36
CA ASP A 90 -9.37 1.48 -20.41
C ASP A 90 -10.33 0.57 -21.17
N SER A 91 -9.86 -0.56 -21.68
CA SER A 91 -10.70 -1.50 -22.45
C SER A 91 -11.62 -2.31 -21.53
N PRO A 92 -12.79 -2.74 -22.02
CA PRO A 92 -13.63 -3.70 -21.29
C PRO A 92 -12.94 -5.05 -21.03
N ASP A 93 -12.05 -5.50 -21.94
CA ASP A 93 -11.34 -6.77 -21.84
C ASP A 93 -10.35 -6.77 -20.68
N TRP A 94 -9.71 -5.61 -20.37
CA TRP A 94 -8.85 -5.43 -19.21
C TRP A 94 -9.58 -5.72 -17.88
N GLY A 95 -10.89 -5.51 -17.82
CA GLY A 95 -11.71 -5.83 -16.66
C GLY A 95 -11.70 -7.32 -16.24
N SER A 96 -11.25 -8.20 -17.13
CA SER A 96 -11.05 -9.65 -16.83
C SER A 96 -9.76 -9.96 -16.07
N ILE A 97 -8.82 -9.03 -16.01
CA ILE A 97 -7.54 -9.15 -15.30
C ILE A 97 -7.77 -8.76 -13.84
N GLN A 98 -7.42 -9.66 -12.92
CA GLN A 98 -7.68 -9.49 -11.48
C GLN A 98 -6.54 -8.74 -10.79
N TYR A 99 -6.78 -8.27 -9.56
CA TYR A 99 -5.82 -7.63 -8.66
C TYR A 99 -5.18 -6.34 -9.20
N GLN A 100 -5.85 -5.62 -10.11
CA GLN A 100 -5.29 -4.43 -10.76
C GLN A 100 -5.59 -3.11 -10.02
N ASN A 101 -6.42 -3.14 -8.97
CA ASN A 101 -6.84 -1.95 -8.21
C ASN A 101 -6.21 -1.89 -6.82
N ALA A 102 -5.41 -2.88 -6.45
CA ALA A 102 -4.69 -2.93 -5.18
C ALA A 102 -3.18 -2.95 -5.40
N ASN A 103 -2.44 -2.27 -4.52
CA ASN A 103 -1.01 -2.47 -4.33
C ASN A 103 -0.81 -3.57 -3.30
N ASN A 104 0.04 -4.53 -3.58
CA ASN A 104 0.34 -5.63 -2.68
C ASN A 104 1.70 -5.43 -2.03
N SER A 105 1.82 -5.69 -0.73
CA SER A 105 3.10 -5.69 -0.03
C SER A 105 3.23 -6.89 0.89
N VAL A 106 4.39 -7.54 0.85
CA VAL A 106 4.78 -8.56 1.83
C VAL A 106 5.44 -7.87 3.01
N ARG A 107 5.00 -8.20 4.22
CA ARG A 107 5.56 -7.64 5.44
C ARG A 107 6.60 -8.60 6.01
N VAL A 108 7.85 -8.14 6.07
CA VAL A 108 9.01 -8.93 6.49
C VAL A 108 9.56 -8.42 7.83
N THR A 109 10.03 -9.35 8.67
CA THR A 109 10.69 -9.06 9.94
C THR A 109 12.20 -9.11 9.80
N ASP A 110 12.95 -8.56 10.78
CA ASP A 110 14.40 -8.70 10.83
C ASP A 110 14.79 -10.17 10.92
N ASP A 111 14.07 -11.01 11.71
CA ASP A 111 14.33 -12.45 11.83
C ASP A 111 14.27 -13.16 10.47
N PHE A 112 13.30 -12.79 9.61
CA PHE A 112 13.23 -13.31 8.25
C PHE A 112 14.43 -12.85 7.43
N MET A 113 14.79 -11.56 7.48
CA MET A 113 15.92 -11.02 6.72
C MET A 113 17.26 -11.62 7.18
N GLU A 114 17.43 -11.86 8.48
CA GLU A 114 18.59 -12.58 9.01
C GLU A 114 18.63 -14.02 8.51
N SER A 115 17.48 -14.71 8.47
CA SER A 115 17.37 -16.05 7.89
C SER A 115 17.76 -16.08 6.41
N VAL A 116 17.42 -15.04 5.65
CA VAL A 116 17.85 -14.87 4.25
C VAL A 116 19.37 -14.72 4.16
N VAL A 117 19.97 -13.84 4.97
CA VAL A 117 21.42 -13.60 4.97
C VAL A 117 22.18 -14.88 5.32
N GLU A 118 21.74 -15.58 6.35
CA GLU A 118 22.37 -16.80 6.85
C GLU A 118 22.05 -18.05 6.01
N GLY A 119 21.06 -17.97 5.09
CA GLY A 119 20.64 -19.10 4.26
C GLY A 119 19.86 -20.16 5.03
N LYS A 120 19.12 -19.74 6.05
CA LYS A 120 18.29 -20.62 6.87
C LYS A 120 16.93 -20.90 6.23
N GLU A 121 16.22 -21.83 6.84
CA GLU A 121 14.83 -22.10 6.57
C GLU A 121 13.91 -21.10 7.28
N TRP A 122 12.69 -20.96 6.76
CA TRP A 122 11.63 -20.11 7.29
C TRP A 122 10.34 -20.90 7.42
N ASN A 123 9.64 -20.77 8.55
CA ASN A 123 8.41 -21.48 8.82
C ASN A 123 7.19 -20.65 8.43
N LEU A 124 6.30 -21.26 7.67
CA LEU A 124 4.95 -20.75 7.41
C LEU A 124 4.00 -21.34 8.44
N THR A 125 3.22 -20.48 9.13
CA THR A 125 2.47 -20.87 10.32
C THR A 125 0.97 -20.70 10.15
N ALA A 126 0.20 -21.71 10.57
CA ALA A 126 -1.26 -21.66 10.60
C ALA A 126 -1.78 -20.53 11.50
N ARG A 127 -2.86 -19.91 11.10
CA ARG A 127 -3.48 -18.81 11.87
C ARG A 127 -4.46 -19.31 12.94
N THR A 128 -4.86 -20.56 12.87
CA THR A 128 -5.77 -21.18 13.85
C THR A 128 -5.07 -21.53 15.16
N ASP A 129 -3.87 -22.12 15.08
CA ASP A 129 -3.18 -22.69 16.25
C ASP A 129 -1.67 -22.37 16.31
N GLY A 130 -1.12 -21.68 15.31
CA GLY A 130 0.30 -21.35 15.22
C GLY A 130 1.20 -22.52 14.84
N SER A 131 0.65 -23.67 14.44
CA SER A 131 1.45 -24.82 13.99
C SER A 131 2.18 -24.50 12.69
N VAL A 132 3.35 -25.12 12.49
CA VAL A 132 4.09 -25.01 11.23
C VAL A 132 3.38 -25.84 10.17
N VAL A 133 2.93 -25.17 9.11
CA VAL A 133 2.28 -25.78 7.94
C VAL A 133 3.32 -26.25 6.94
N GLU A 134 4.31 -25.39 6.70
CA GLU A 134 5.38 -25.62 5.73
C GLU A 134 6.66 -24.94 6.18
N THR A 135 7.78 -25.49 5.77
CA THR A 135 9.11 -24.90 5.98
C THR A 135 9.76 -24.70 4.61
N VAL A 136 10.20 -23.48 4.32
CA VAL A 136 10.76 -23.07 3.03
C VAL A 136 12.14 -22.44 3.20
N ALA A 137 12.95 -22.42 2.15
CA ALA A 137 14.21 -21.69 2.18
C ALA A 137 13.95 -20.18 2.16
N ALA A 138 14.39 -19.42 3.16
CA ALA A 138 14.16 -17.97 3.25
C ALA A 138 14.68 -17.23 1.99
N ARG A 139 15.85 -17.62 1.47
CA ARG A 139 16.42 -17.05 0.23
C ARG A 139 15.55 -17.29 -1.00
N ALA A 140 14.91 -18.46 -1.10
CA ALA A 140 14.03 -18.76 -2.22
C ALA A 140 12.80 -17.86 -2.19
N LEU A 141 12.19 -17.69 -1.03
CA LEU A 141 11.02 -16.84 -0.84
C LEU A 141 11.32 -15.36 -1.16
N LEU A 142 12.47 -14.83 -0.71
CA LEU A 142 12.90 -13.47 -1.08
C LEU A 142 13.17 -13.34 -2.58
N LYS A 143 13.73 -14.37 -3.22
CA LYS A 143 13.93 -14.40 -4.67
C LYS A 143 12.60 -14.36 -5.42
N ASP A 144 11.60 -15.09 -4.96
CA ASP A 144 10.25 -15.08 -5.55
C ASP A 144 9.60 -13.70 -5.46
N ILE A 145 9.74 -13.01 -4.31
CA ILE A 145 9.31 -11.61 -4.16
C ILE A 145 10.01 -10.72 -5.20
N ALA A 146 11.33 -10.80 -5.29
CA ALA A 146 12.11 -9.97 -6.22
C ALA A 146 11.75 -10.25 -7.68
N GLU A 147 11.55 -11.51 -8.04
CA GLU A 147 11.20 -11.91 -9.40
C GLU A 147 9.78 -11.49 -9.79
N ALA A 148 8.80 -11.66 -8.91
CA ALA A 148 7.44 -11.18 -9.12
C ALA A 148 7.40 -9.66 -9.27
N SER A 149 8.11 -8.93 -8.38
CA SER A 149 8.22 -7.47 -8.44
C SER A 149 8.87 -6.99 -9.72
N TRP A 150 9.87 -7.69 -10.22
CA TRP A 150 10.50 -7.36 -11.50
C TRP A 150 9.53 -7.57 -12.68
N GLN A 151 8.66 -8.60 -12.62
CA GLN A 151 7.71 -8.91 -13.68
C GLN A 151 6.53 -7.93 -13.77
N CYS A 152 6.01 -7.46 -12.64
CA CYS A 152 4.74 -6.69 -12.58
C CYS A 152 4.72 -5.55 -11.55
N ALA A 153 5.88 -5.15 -11.00
CA ALA A 153 6.04 -4.12 -9.98
C ALA A 153 5.41 -4.43 -8.60
N ASP A 154 4.84 -5.62 -8.43
CA ASP A 154 4.26 -6.10 -7.16
C ASP A 154 4.72 -7.55 -6.87
N PRO A 155 4.84 -7.93 -5.57
CA PRO A 155 4.55 -7.13 -4.39
C PRO A 155 5.70 -6.18 -4.03
N GLY A 156 5.37 -5.09 -3.30
CA GLY A 156 6.37 -4.34 -2.53
C GLY A 156 6.77 -5.08 -1.25
N VAL A 157 7.72 -4.52 -0.51
CA VAL A 157 8.17 -5.04 0.78
C VAL A 157 8.01 -3.96 1.86
N GLN A 158 7.46 -4.33 3.00
CA GLN A 158 7.38 -3.49 4.19
C GLN A 158 8.19 -4.12 5.32
N TYR A 159 9.17 -3.40 5.85
CA TYR A 159 10.07 -3.88 6.91
C TYR A 159 9.41 -3.68 8.28
N ASP A 160 8.71 -4.69 8.76
CA ASP A 160 7.87 -4.65 9.95
C ASP A 160 8.59 -4.18 11.20
N THR A 161 9.75 -4.75 11.48
CA THR A 161 10.56 -4.42 12.66
C THR A 161 10.98 -2.95 12.63
N THR A 162 11.56 -2.49 11.53
CA THR A 162 12.00 -1.11 11.35
C THR A 162 10.84 -0.13 11.44
N ILE A 163 9.71 -0.41 10.77
CA ILE A 163 8.52 0.43 10.83
C ILE A 163 8.04 0.63 12.28
N ASN A 164 7.99 -0.45 13.06
CA ASN A 164 7.53 -0.37 14.44
C ASN A 164 8.58 0.22 15.40
N GLN A 165 9.87 0.14 15.10
CA GLN A 165 10.92 0.85 15.82
C GLN A 165 10.82 2.38 15.64
N TRP A 166 10.44 2.83 14.46
CA TRP A 166 10.26 4.25 14.13
C TRP A 166 8.85 4.78 14.44
N HIS A 167 8.00 3.95 15.01
CA HIS A 167 6.63 4.35 15.34
C HIS A 167 6.60 5.47 16.38
N THR A 168 6.04 6.62 16.02
CA THR A 168 6.00 7.83 16.87
C THR A 168 5.00 7.75 18.01
N SER A 169 4.10 6.76 18.01
CA SER A 169 3.09 6.53 19.04
C SER A 169 3.06 5.06 19.50
N PRO A 170 4.18 4.48 19.97
CA PRO A 170 4.30 3.03 20.19
C PRO A 170 3.39 2.50 21.29
N ASN A 171 2.99 3.35 22.24
CA ASN A 171 2.11 2.97 23.35
C ASN A 171 0.63 2.86 22.96
N THR A 172 0.25 3.21 21.73
CA THR A 172 -1.14 3.18 21.28
C THR A 172 -1.50 1.90 20.54
N GLY A 173 -0.53 1.19 20.02
CA GLY A 173 -0.70 -0.04 19.27
C GLY A 173 0.45 -0.26 18.31
N ARG A 174 0.32 -1.30 17.50
CA ARG A 174 1.30 -1.69 16.49
C ARG A 174 0.87 -1.19 15.11
N ILE A 175 1.82 -0.87 14.25
CA ILE A 175 1.59 -0.61 12.83
C ILE A 175 1.57 -1.94 12.09
N ASN A 176 0.43 -2.31 11.48
CA ASN A 176 0.25 -3.58 10.78
C ASN A 176 0.12 -3.42 9.26
N ALA A 177 -0.21 -2.23 8.78
CA ALA A 177 -0.40 -1.95 7.36
C ALA A 177 -0.05 -0.48 7.04
N SER A 178 -0.27 -0.08 5.81
CA SER A 178 -0.12 1.29 5.33
C SER A 178 -1.26 1.68 4.39
N ASN A 179 -1.32 2.94 3.98
CA ASN A 179 -2.07 3.38 2.82
C ASN A 179 -1.47 2.82 1.50
N PRO A 180 -2.13 2.99 0.33
CA PRO A 180 -1.69 2.38 -0.93
C PRO A 180 -0.28 2.75 -1.39
N CYS A 181 0.19 3.95 -1.10
CA CYS A 181 1.53 4.42 -1.51
C CYS A 181 2.60 4.18 -0.43
N SER A 182 2.22 3.65 0.74
CA SER A 182 3.09 3.32 1.87
C SER A 182 3.74 4.51 2.59
N GLU A 183 3.31 5.74 2.34
CA GLU A 183 3.81 6.92 3.06
C GLU A 183 3.15 7.11 4.44
N TYR A 184 1.96 6.54 4.67
CA TYR A 184 1.26 6.65 5.94
C TYR A 184 1.34 5.35 6.73
N MET A 185 2.21 5.35 7.73
CA MET A 185 2.47 4.23 8.64
C MET A 185 1.94 4.59 10.04
N HIS A 186 0.79 4.05 10.42
CA HIS A 186 0.17 4.32 11.72
C HIS A 186 -0.64 3.11 12.21
N VAL A 187 -1.19 3.21 13.42
CA VAL A 187 -2.04 2.16 14.00
C VAL A 187 -3.27 1.89 13.15
N ASP A 188 -3.83 0.70 13.31
CA ASP A 188 -5.08 0.31 12.66
C ASP A 188 -6.23 1.26 13.03
N ASP A 189 -7.27 1.27 12.20
CA ASP A 189 -8.45 2.13 12.37
C ASP A 189 -8.08 3.62 12.49
N SER A 190 -7.17 4.09 11.68
CA SER A 190 -6.75 5.49 11.60
C SER A 190 -6.98 6.08 10.21
N ALA A 191 -6.96 7.40 10.12
CA ALA A 191 -7.10 8.12 8.86
C ALA A 191 -6.16 9.33 8.84
N CYS A 192 -5.80 9.77 7.63
CA CYS A 192 -5.00 10.95 7.40
C CYS A 192 -5.58 11.74 6.24
N ASN A 193 -5.81 13.03 6.39
CA ASN A 193 -6.10 13.88 5.25
C ASN A 193 -4.81 14.46 4.65
N LEU A 194 -4.82 14.66 3.33
CA LEU A 194 -3.63 15.02 2.57
C LEU A 194 -3.83 16.33 1.82
N SER A 195 -2.76 17.11 1.72
CA SER A 195 -2.66 18.28 0.86
C SER A 195 -1.27 18.41 0.27
N SER A 196 -1.15 19.11 -0.88
CA SER A 196 0.14 19.40 -1.48
C SER A 196 0.16 20.82 -2.03
N LEU A 197 1.21 21.57 -1.74
CA LEU A 197 1.44 22.91 -2.25
C LEU A 197 2.16 22.83 -3.60
N ASN A 198 1.66 23.54 -4.60
CA ASN A 198 2.29 23.60 -5.91
C ASN A 198 3.42 24.64 -5.88
N LEU A 199 4.68 24.18 -5.83
CA LEU A 199 5.85 25.05 -5.74
C LEU A 199 5.98 26.08 -6.87
N MET A 200 5.47 25.77 -8.07
CA MET A 200 5.49 26.72 -9.19
C MET A 200 4.67 27.99 -8.93
N LYS A 201 3.71 27.95 -7.99
CA LYS A 201 2.91 29.12 -7.61
C LYS A 201 3.65 30.12 -6.72
N PHE A 202 4.81 29.74 -6.21
CA PHE A 202 5.67 30.56 -5.37
C PHE A 202 6.90 31.07 -6.13
N ARG A 203 6.99 30.82 -7.45
CA ARG A 203 8.02 31.39 -8.30
C ARG A 203 7.62 32.84 -8.70
N LYS A 204 8.44 33.83 -8.33
CA LYS A 204 8.26 35.22 -8.69
C LYS A 204 8.60 35.49 -10.17
N GLU A 205 8.26 36.66 -10.65
CA GLU A 205 8.58 37.10 -12.02
C GLU A 205 10.10 37.17 -12.30
N ASP A 206 10.90 37.55 -11.30
CA ASP A 206 12.36 37.55 -11.34
C ASP A 206 13.00 36.14 -11.29
N GLY A 207 12.20 35.10 -11.15
CA GLY A 207 12.65 33.73 -11.09
C GLY A 207 12.96 33.20 -9.68
N GLU A 208 12.99 34.07 -8.67
CA GLU A 208 13.23 33.68 -7.28
C GLU A 208 12.03 33.00 -6.65
N PHE A 209 12.28 32.19 -5.60
CA PHE A 209 11.25 31.55 -4.83
C PHE A 209 10.75 32.44 -3.70
N ASP A 210 9.44 32.59 -3.58
CA ASP A 210 8.80 33.41 -2.54
C ASP A 210 8.67 32.65 -1.25
N VAL A 211 9.71 32.59 -0.44
CA VAL A 211 9.73 31.88 0.83
C VAL A 211 8.67 32.40 1.80
N PRO A 212 8.49 33.72 2.04
CA PRO A 212 7.46 34.20 2.95
C PRO A 212 6.03 33.78 2.56
N MET A 213 5.71 33.85 1.26
CA MET A 213 4.39 33.41 0.77
C MET A 213 4.21 31.89 0.91
N PHE A 214 5.28 31.12 0.69
CA PHE A 214 5.24 29.67 0.88
C PHE A 214 5.00 29.29 2.35
N GLU A 215 5.73 29.92 3.28
CA GLU A 215 5.54 29.71 4.72
C GLU A 215 4.12 30.06 5.15
N HIS A 216 3.59 31.20 4.71
CA HIS A 216 2.20 31.57 4.98
C HIS A 216 1.19 30.55 4.41
N ALA A 217 1.42 30.04 3.20
CA ALA A 217 0.57 29.02 2.60
C ALA A 217 0.62 27.70 3.37
N VAL A 218 1.78 27.32 3.91
CA VAL A 218 1.94 26.15 4.80
C VAL A 218 1.08 26.33 6.06
N ASP A 219 1.17 27.47 6.73
CA ASP A 219 0.41 27.76 7.95
C ASP A 219 -1.11 27.67 7.71
N VAL A 220 -1.59 28.33 6.65
CA VAL A 220 -3.00 28.35 6.29
C VAL A 220 -3.50 26.94 5.93
N MET A 221 -2.72 26.19 5.14
CA MET A 221 -3.09 24.85 4.70
C MET A 221 -3.10 23.86 5.89
N PHE A 222 -2.10 23.94 6.77
CA PHE A 222 -2.03 23.12 7.96
C PHE A 222 -3.24 23.34 8.88
N LEU A 223 -3.60 24.63 9.11
CA LEU A 223 -4.80 24.97 9.87
C LEU A 223 -6.09 24.45 9.19
N ALA A 224 -6.18 24.57 7.87
CA ALA A 224 -7.32 24.03 7.12
C ALA A 224 -7.46 22.51 7.28
N GLN A 225 -6.35 21.78 7.19
CA GLN A 225 -6.34 20.31 7.41
C GLN A 225 -6.77 19.95 8.83
N GLU A 226 -6.30 20.68 9.84
CA GLU A 226 -6.68 20.50 11.25
C GLU A 226 -8.20 20.70 11.46
N ILE A 227 -8.77 21.72 10.86
CA ILE A 227 -10.23 21.98 10.90
C ILE A 227 -10.98 20.81 10.22
N ILE A 228 -10.52 20.34 9.06
CA ILE A 228 -11.15 19.26 8.31
C ILE A 228 -11.23 17.97 9.13
N VAL A 229 -10.25 17.65 9.96
CA VAL A 229 -10.31 16.44 10.82
C VAL A 229 -11.58 16.42 11.66
N GLY A 230 -11.98 17.56 12.23
CA GLY A 230 -13.17 17.67 13.08
C GLY A 230 -14.51 17.64 12.33
N TYR A 231 -14.49 17.96 11.04
CA TYR A 231 -15.71 18.07 10.19
C TYR A 231 -15.85 16.96 9.15
N SER A 232 -14.89 16.04 9.08
CA SER A 232 -14.94 14.91 8.16
C SER A 232 -15.87 13.80 8.63
N SER A 233 -16.47 13.08 7.69
CA SER A 233 -17.14 11.81 7.94
C SER A 233 -16.16 10.65 7.75
N TYR A 234 -16.21 9.68 8.64
CA TYR A 234 -15.31 8.51 8.62
C TYR A 234 -16.10 7.22 8.37
N PRO A 235 -15.48 6.19 7.72
CA PRO A 235 -16.17 4.96 7.33
C PRO A 235 -16.68 4.15 8.50
N THR A 236 -15.96 4.15 9.64
CA THR A 236 -16.34 3.44 10.87
C THR A 236 -16.24 4.36 12.09
N PRO A 237 -16.99 4.07 13.18
CA PRO A 237 -16.86 4.82 14.42
C PRO A 237 -15.45 4.76 15.03
N GLU A 238 -14.75 3.63 14.86
CA GLU A 238 -13.38 3.43 15.33
C GLU A 238 -12.41 4.38 14.63
N ILE A 239 -12.46 4.45 13.31
CA ILE A 239 -11.64 5.38 12.51
C ILE A 239 -11.94 6.82 12.91
N GLY A 240 -13.21 7.17 13.10
CA GLY A 240 -13.62 8.51 13.54
C GLY A 240 -13.02 8.88 14.91
N ARG A 241 -13.12 7.98 15.89
CA ARG A 241 -12.51 8.19 17.22
C ARG A 241 -11.00 8.39 17.15
N ASN A 242 -10.31 7.54 16.41
CA ASN A 242 -8.86 7.59 16.28
C ASN A 242 -8.39 8.82 15.48
N ALA A 243 -9.11 9.20 14.43
CA ALA A 243 -8.82 10.42 13.67
C ALA A 243 -8.90 11.67 14.57
N LEU A 244 -9.95 11.79 15.40
CA LEU A 244 -10.08 12.89 16.35
C LEU A 244 -9.05 12.85 17.47
N LYS A 245 -8.62 11.66 17.89
CA LYS A 245 -7.64 11.46 18.96
C LYS A 245 -6.21 11.75 18.51
N PHE A 246 -5.82 11.26 17.34
CA PHE A 246 -4.45 11.32 16.86
C PHE A 246 -4.21 12.45 15.86
N ARG A 247 -5.23 12.87 15.10
CA ARG A 247 -5.23 14.03 14.21
C ARG A 247 -4.09 14.03 13.19
N GLN A 248 -3.86 12.91 12.50
CA GLN A 248 -2.81 12.79 11.49
C GLN A 248 -3.09 13.70 10.30
N LEU A 249 -2.07 14.44 9.89
CA LEU A 249 -2.07 15.34 8.74
C LEU A 249 -0.89 15.02 7.83
N GLY A 250 -1.14 15.02 6.51
CA GLY A 250 -0.11 14.87 5.50
C GLY A 250 -0.03 16.14 4.65
N LEU A 251 1.03 16.94 4.81
CA LEU A 251 1.27 18.13 4.00
C LEU A 251 2.58 17.98 3.23
N GLY A 252 2.49 18.03 1.93
CA GLY A 252 3.62 17.89 1.02
C GLY A 252 3.66 19.01 -0.03
N TYR A 253 4.45 18.78 -1.06
CA TYR A 253 4.56 19.69 -2.20
C TYR A 253 4.52 18.93 -3.53
N ALA A 254 4.28 19.67 -4.61
CA ALA A 254 4.30 19.19 -5.98
C ALA A 254 5.11 20.14 -6.87
N ASN A 255 5.53 19.63 -8.03
CA ASN A 255 6.23 20.41 -9.06
C ASN A 255 7.65 20.88 -8.70
N LEU A 256 8.37 20.17 -7.81
CA LEU A 256 9.78 20.47 -7.56
C LEU A 256 10.60 20.40 -8.85
N GLY A 257 10.49 19.32 -9.61
CA GLY A 257 11.19 19.19 -10.89
C GLY A 257 10.84 20.30 -11.88
N ALA A 258 9.57 20.71 -11.97
CA ALA A 258 9.16 21.82 -12.82
C ALA A 258 9.77 23.16 -12.37
N LEU A 259 9.86 23.39 -11.06
CA LEU A 259 10.50 24.59 -10.51
C LEU A 259 11.99 24.63 -10.85
N LEU A 260 12.70 23.51 -10.67
CA LEU A 260 14.13 23.40 -11.00
C LEU A 260 14.35 23.63 -12.50
N MET A 261 13.56 22.99 -13.37
CA MET A 261 13.63 23.20 -14.82
C MET A 261 13.37 24.67 -15.20
N ALA A 262 12.38 25.33 -14.58
CA ALA A 262 12.07 26.73 -14.82
C ALA A 262 13.18 27.68 -14.34
N ARG A 263 14.04 27.25 -13.42
CA ARG A 263 15.23 27.95 -12.95
C ARG A 263 16.51 27.55 -13.70
N GLY A 264 16.45 26.60 -14.60
CA GLY A 264 17.60 26.07 -15.33
C GLY A 264 18.58 25.28 -14.47
N LEU A 265 18.07 24.68 -13.37
CA LEU A 265 18.86 23.87 -12.43
C LEU A 265 18.69 22.37 -12.72
N PRO A 266 19.77 21.61 -12.87
CA PRO A 266 19.69 20.14 -12.89
C PRO A 266 19.14 19.61 -11.56
N TYR A 267 18.42 18.48 -11.61
CA TYR A 267 17.82 17.90 -10.39
C TYR A 267 18.87 17.38 -9.39
N ASP A 268 20.03 17.00 -9.88
CA ASP A 268 21.19 16.50 -9.14
C ASP A 268 22.29 17.56 -8.91
N SER A 269 21.96 18.85 -9.08
CA SER A 269 22.88 19.94 -8.76
C SER A 269 22.96 20.19 -7.24
N ASP A 270 24.07 20.78 -6.81
CA ASP A 270 24.29 21.22 -5.44
C ASP A 270 23.28 22.30 -5.01
#